data_3fb1c0037327ee5b6fbcbfa98c13841a
#
_entry.id   3fb1c0037327ee5b6fbcbfa98c13841a
#
_cell.length_a   1.000
_cell.length_b   1.000
_cell.length_c   1.000
_cell.angle_alpha   90.00
_cell.angle_beta   90.00
_cell.angle_gamma   90.00
#
_symmetry.space_group_name_H-M   'P 1'
#
loop_
_entity.id
_entity.type
_entity.pdbx_description
1 polymer ?
#
loop_
_entity_poly.entity_id
_entity_poly.type
_entity_poly.pdbx_seq_one_letter_code
_entity_poly.pdbx_strand_id
1 'polypeptide(L)'
;EIFNRNGLIVRAVPAVSEEEILGFNVKSVWRQMETIATRRSYERLMDIVTIVDEEDFFLDDDVIDQIIALDERSGPLDIVIGKGVQVGAGVQLAPKVHLGDRCRLSGGVLLGEGVQIGPGVELSTYPEQTMHLRAGSQVLARSVLKGNLDLGEGSRIESGVLMTGSDTHPMRVGKGVTIKGTSYLYGCQVDDDVTIEHSVIKSRHVHRVLRRDGSVQPVRYVLPQPEGLDSIAPLD
;
A
#
# COMPACT_ATOMS: atom_id res chain seq x y z
N GLU A 1 40.93 -21.41 -15.01
CA GLU A 1 42.24 -21.94 -14.57
C GLU A 1 42.34 -22.08 -13.04
N ILE A 2 41.91 -21.08 -12.22
CA ILE A 2 42.05 -21.14 -10.75
C ILE A 2 41.26 -22.29 -10.13
N PHE A 3 40.05 -22.60 -10.61
CA PHE A 3 39.23 -23.67 -10.08
C PHE A 3 39.83 -25.05 -10.39
N ASN A 4 40.35 -25.24 -11.60
CA ASN A 4 40.98 -26.52 -11.99
C ASN A 4 42.27 -26.81 -11.21
N ARG A 5 43.03 -25.75 -10.81
CA ARG A 5 44.24 -25.91 -9.98
C ARG A 5 43.91 -26.39 -8.56
N ASN A 6 42.69 -26.16 -8.08
CA ASN A 6 42.22 -26.56 -6.75
C ASN A 6 41.40 -27.86 -6.78
N GLY A 7 41.43 -28.62 -7.91
CA GLY A 7 40.71 -29.87 -8.05
C GLY A 7 39.20 -29.77 -8.15
N LEU A 8 38.67 -28.52 -8.38
CA LEU A 8 37.25 -28.30 -8.57
C LEU A 8 36.85 -28.59 -10.02
N ILE A 9 35.75 -29.30 -10.20
CA ILE A 9 35.20 -29.64 -11.52
C ILE A 9 34.36 -28.45 -11.99
N VAL A 10 34.80 -27.79 -13.06
CA VAL A 10 33.99 -26.75 -13.73
C VAL A 10 33.20 -27.41 -14.87
N ARG A 11 31.88 -27.35 -14.82
CA ARG A 11 31.02 -27.80 -15.89
C ARG A 11 30.31 -26.62 -16.53
N ALA A 12 30.32 -26.52 -17.84
CA ALA A 12 29.47 -25.58 -18.57
C ALA A 12 28.05 -26.18 -18.62
N VAL A 13 27.08 -25.39 -18.21
CA VAL A 13 25.65 -25.69 -18.36
C VAL A 13 25.14 -24.81 -19.48
N PRO A 14 24.54 -25.36 -20.55
CA PRO A 14 23.94 -24.52 -21.59
C PRO A 14 22.77 -23.72 -21.01
N ALA A 15 22.67 -22.44 -21.36
CA ALA A 15 21.48 -21.64 -21.08
C ALA A 15 20.28 -22.16 -21.88
N VAL A 16 19.11 -22.15 -21.30
CA VAL A 16 17.86 -22.59 -21.94
C VAL A 16 17.38 -21.55 -22.96
N SER A 17 17.66 -20.27 -22.71
CA SER A 17 17.33 -19.17 -23.60
C SER A 17 18.44 -18.10 -23.62
N GLU A 18 18.42 -17.22 -24.64
CA GLU A 18 19.30 -16.06 -24.72
C GLU A 18 19.07 -15.07 -23.57
N GLU A 19 17.87 -15.03 -23.03
CA GLU A 19 17.47 -14.15 -21.92
C GLU A 19 18.20 -14.46 -20.62
N GLU A 20 18.60 -15.74 -20.40
CA GLU A 20 19.32 -16.16 -19.19
C GLU A 20 20.78 -15.68 -19.13
N ILE A 21 21.32 -15.22 -20.25
CA ILE A 21 22.72 -14.78 -20.36
C ILE A 21 22.89 -13.27 -20.48
N LEU A 22 21.80 -12.50 -20.35
CA LEU A 22 21.86 -11.04 -20.41
C LEU A 22 22.63 -10.46 -19.22
N GLY A 23 23.63 -9.65 -19.50
CA GLY A 23 24.45 -8.98 -18.48
C GLY A 23 24.14 -7.49 -18.34
N PHE A 24 24.26 -6.94 -17.13
CA PHE A 24 23.86 -5.56 -16.76
C PHE A 24 24.76 -4.43 -17.24
N ASN A 25 25.50 -4.56 -18.31
CA ASN A 25 26.58 -3.64 -18.63
C ASN A 25 26.13 -2.28 -19.18
N VAL A 26 24.87 -2.13 -19.68
CA VAL A 26 24.35 -0.90 -20.27
C VAL A 26 22.84 -0.75 -19.99
N LYS A 27 22.38 0.53 -19.98
CA LYS A 27 20.97 0.85 -19.70
C LYS A 27 19.95 0.20 -20.65
N SER A 28 20.32 -0.04 -21.89
CA SER A 28 19.44 -0.71 -22.87
C SER A 28 19.18 -2.16 -22.50
N VAL A 29 20.20 -2.88 -22.02
CA VAL A 29 20.05 -4.24 -21.53
C VAL A 29 19.23 -4.30 -20.26
N TRP A 30 19.43 -3.35 -19.34
CA TRP A 30 18.59 -3.21 -18.15
C TRP A 30 17.10 -3.11 -18.53
N ARG A 31 16.75 -2.18 -19.43
CA ARG A 31 15.37 -2.00 -19.90
C ARG A 31 14.80 -3.25 -20.57
N GLN A 32 15.61 -3.94 -21.33
CA GLN A 32 15.21 -5.22 -21.96
C GLN A 32 14.88 -6.26 -20.89
N MET A 33 15.69 -6.36 -19.84
CA MET A 33 15.45 -7.28 -18.72
C MET A 33 14.18 -6.92 -17.92
N GLU A 34 13.95 -5.61 -17.68
CA GLU A 34 12.69 -5.13 -17.07
C GLU A 34 11.48 -5.55 -17.91
N THR A 35 11.52 -5.35 -19.23
CA THR A 35 10.43 -5.75 -20.15
C THR A 35 10.19 -7.26 -20.11
N ILE A 36 11.26 -8.08 -20.12
CA ILE A 36 11.15 -9.54 -20.03
C ILE A 36 10.53 -9.97 -18.69
N ALA A 37 10.96 -9.35 -17.58
CA ALA A 37 10.43 -9.64 -16.25
C ALA A 37 8.95 -9.30 -16.15
N THR A 38 8.55 -8.09 -16.59
CA THR A 38 7.14 -7.64 -16.60
C THR A 38 6.27 -8.58 -17.43
N ARG A 39 6.75 -8.97 -18.63
CA ARG A 39 6.03 -9.91 -19.50
C ARG A 39 5.84 -11.28 -18.84
N ARG A 40 6.86 -11.82 -18.19
CA ARG A 40 6.74 -13.10 -17.46
C ARG A 40 5.73 -13.02 -16.32
N SER A 41 5.72 -11.90 -15.58
CA SER A 41 4.74 -11.66 -14.53
C SER A 41 3.32 -11.58 -15.10
N TYR A 42 3.13 -10.89 -16.23
CA TYR A 42 1.86 -10.82 -16.93
C TYR A 42 1.37 -12.20 -17.38
N GLU A 43 2.21 -13.00 -18.05
CA GLU A 43 1.87 -14.34 -18.53
C GLU A 43 1.44 -15.29 -17.39
N ARG A 44 1.94 -15.09 -16.16
CA ARG A 44 1.55 -15.87 -14.98
C ARG A 44 0.19 -15.44 -14.40
N LEU A 45 -0.25 -14.20 -14.63
CA LEU A 45 -1.38 -13.59 -13.95
C LEU A 45 -2.57 -13.26 -14.87
N MET A 46 -2.41 -13.23 -16.19
CA MET A 46 -3.40 -12.72 -17.16
C MET A 46 -4.77 -13.42 -17.11
N ASP A 47 -4.80 -14.68 -16.68
CA ASP A 47 -6.04 -15.46 -16.55
C ASP A 47 -6.64 -15.40 -15.13
N ILE A 48 -5.95 -14.78 -14.18
CA ILE A 48 -6.30 -14.79 -12.75
C ILE A 48 -6.79 -13.41 -12.28
N VAL A 49 -6.14 -12.33 -12.76
CA VAL A 49 -6.42 -10.96 -12.35
C VAL A 49 -6.52 -10.03 -13.57
N THR A 50 -7.21 -8.89 -13.40
CA THR A 50 -7.25 -7.86 -14.44
C THR A 50 -6.06 -6.93 -14.31
N ILE A 51 -5.18 -6.87 -15.32
CA ILE A 51 -4.05 -5.94 -15.41
C ILE A 51 -4.38 -4.91 -16.49
N VAL A 52 -4.44 -3.61 -16.12
CA VAL A 52 -4.86 -2.52 -17.02
C VAL A 52 -3.81 -2.21 -18.09
N ASP A 53 -2.54 -2.32 -17.76
CA ASP A 53 -1.42 -2.09 -18.69
C ASP A 53 -0.37 -3.19 -18.49
N GLU A 54 -0.28 -4.09 -19.48
CA GLU A 54 0.59 -5.26 -19.44
C GLU A 54 2.09 -4.93 -19.46
N GLU A 55 2.46 -3.72 -19.87
CA GLU A 55 3.84 -3.28 -19.96
C GLU A 55 4.27 -2.38 -18.78
N ASP A 56 3.31 -1.89 -17.96
CA ASP A 56 3.58 -0.89 -16.92
C ASP A 56 2.96 -1.29 -15.56
N PHE A 57 3.51 -2.33 -14.95
CA PHE A 57 3.25 -2.74 -13.57
C PHE A 57 4.45 -3.51 -13.01
N PHE A 58 4.55 -3.59 -11.68
CA PHE A 58 5.51 -4.41 -10.96
C PHE A 58 4.83 -5.09 -9.76
N LEU A 59 4.92 -6.40 -9.69
CA LEU A 59 4.59 -7.21 -8.54
C LEU A 59 5.80 -8.08 -8.20
N ASP A 60 6.16 -8.12 -6.92
CA ASP A 60 7.22 -9.02 -6.46
C ASP A 60 6.80 -10.50 -6.60
N ASP A 61 7.75 -11.39 -6.78
CA ASP A 61 7.47 -12.82 -7.05
C ASP A 61 6.69 -13.49 -5.91
N ASP A 62 6.93 -13.11 -4.65
CA ASP A 62 6.18 -13.66 -3.51
C ASP A 62 4.70 -13.22 -3.54
N VAL A 63 4.40 -12.01 -4.04
CA VAL A 63 3.03 -11.52 -4.24
C VAL A 63 2.35 -12.28 -5.37
N ILE A 64 3.05 -12.51 -6.48
CA ILE A 64 2.54 -13.30 -7.60
C ILE A 64 2.21 -14.72 -7.16
N ASP A 65 3.13 -15.39 -6.44
CA ASP A 65 2.92 -16.73 -5.91
C ASP A 65 1.73 -16.81 -4.94
N GLN A 66 1.56 -15.78 -4.10
CA GLN A 66 0.42 -15.67 -3.19
C GLN A 66 -0.91 -15.51 -3.94
N ILE A 67 -0.95 -14.71 -5.02
CA ILE A 67 -2.16 -14.52 -5.84
C ILE A 67 -2.53 -15.86 -6.52
N ILE A 68 -1.58 -16.56 -7.11
CA ILE A 68 -1.80 -17.86 -7.76
C ILE A 68 -2.35 -18.87 -6.74
N ALA A 69 -1.70 -19.00 -5.58
CA ALA A 69 -2.14 -19.90 -4.53
C ALA A 69 -3.52 -19.51 -3.95
N LEU A 70 -3.90 -18.26 -4.01
CA LEU A 70 -5.22 -17.80 -3.58
C LEU A 70 -6.29 -18.19 -4.60
N ASP A 71 -6.02 -18.04 -5.91
CA ASP A 71 -6.92 -18.43 -6.98
C ASP A 71 -7.22 -19.93 -6.96
N GLU A 72 -6.19 -20.76 -6.81
CA GLU A 72 -6.34 -22.23 -6.69
C GLU A 72 -7.27 -22.64 -5.54
N ARG A 73 -7.37 -21.84 -4.47
CA ARG A 73 -8.18 -22.17 -3.28
C ARG A 73 -9.59 -21.59 -3.33
N SER A 74 -9.76 -20.39 -3.91
CA SER A 74 -10.95 -19.59 -3.72
C SER A 74 -11.76 -19.34 -5.01
N GLY A 75 -11.21 -19.65 -6.18
CA GLY A 75 -11.82 -19.31 -7.48
C GLY A 75 -11.68 -17.82 -7.82
N PRO A 76 -12.51 -17.26 -8.68
CA PRO A 76 -12.26 -15.93 -9.26
C PRO A 76 -11.97 -14.86 -8.24
N LEU A 77 -10.82 -14.19 -8.35
CA LEU A 77 -10.34 -13.24 -7.35
C LEU A 77 -10.87 -11.82 -7.55
N ASP A 78 -11.28 -11.45 -8.78
CA ASP A 78 -11.72 -10.09 -9.15
C ASP A 78 -10.73 -8.98 -8.69
N ILE A 79 -9.41 -9.29 -8.70
CA ILE A 79 -8.36 -8.32 -8.39
C ILE A 79 -8.09 -7.48 -9.63
N VAL A 80 -7.96 -6.15 -9.44
CA VAL A 80 -7.63 -5.20 -10.51
C VAL A 80 -6.32 -4.49 -10.19
N ILE A 81 -5.38 -4.53 -11.13
CA ILE A 81 -4.07 -3.88 -11.07
C ILE A 81 -4.04 -2.74 -12.10
N GLY A 82 -3.99 -1.50 -11.62
CA GLY A 82 -3.92 -0.30 -12.45
C GLY A 82 -2.55 -0.10 -13.12
N LYS A 83 -2.46 0.89 -13.98
CA LYS A 83 -1.24 1.26 -14.68
C LYS A 83 -0.18 1.80 -13.72
N GLY A 84 1.09 1.39 -13.88
CA GLY A 84 2.22 1.88 -13.09
C GLY A 84 2.18 1.49 -11.62
N VAL A 85 1.37 0.49 -11.26
CA VAL A 85 1.29 -0.05 -9.90
C VAL A 85 2.61 -0.73 -9.53
N GLN A 86 3.07 -0.52 -8.30
CA GLN A 86 4.26 -1.17 -7.74
C GLN A 86 3.92 -1.84 -6.41
N VAL A 87 4.05 -3.14 -6.36
CA VAL A 87 3.81 -3.95 -5.15
C VAL A 87 5.09 -4.74 -4.82
N GLY A 88 5.73 -4.37 -3.72
CA GLY A 88 6.93 -5.03 -3.23
C GLY A 88 6.64 -6.23 -2.35
N ALA A 89 7.71 -6.93 -1.98
CA ALA A 89 7.66 -8.10 -1.12
C ALA A 89 6.91 -7.88 0.20
N GLY A 90 6.26 -8.94 0.69
CA GLY A 90 5.54 -8.97 1.96
C GLY A 90 4.12 -8.38 1.91
N VAL A 91 3.67 -7.86 0.77
CA VAL A 91 2.29 -7.39 0.58
C VAL A 91 1.38 -8.57 0.32
N GLN A 92 0.20 -8.57 0.94
CA GLN A 92 -0.81 -9.62 0.73
C GLN A 92 -2.12 -8.99 0.25
N LEU A 93 -2.70 -9.59 -0.78
CA LEU A 93 -3.95 -9.14 -1.40
C LEU A 93 -5.03 -10.20 -1.20
N ALA A 94 -6.19 -9.78 -0.65
CA ALA A 94 -7.39 -10.61 -0.65
C ALA A 94 -8.20 -10.43 -1.95
N PRO A 95 -9.25 -11.27 -2.19
CA PRO A 95 -10.12 -11.10 -3.35
C PRO A 95 -10.78 -9.72 -3.44
N LYS A 96 -11.14 -9.32 -4.64
CA LYS A 96 -11.83 -8.05 -4.96
C LYS A 96 -11.05 -6.78 -4.61
N VAL A 97 -9.73 -6.89 -4.41
CA VAL A 97 -8.87 -5.73 -4.21
C VAL A 97 -8.71 -4.98 -5.53
N HIS A 98 -8.81 -3.65 -5.45
CA HIS A 98 -8.59 -2.75 -6.59
C HIS A 98 -7.43 -1.81 -6.28
N LEU A 99 -6.36 -1.91 -7.06
CA LEU A 99 -5.20 -1.03 -7.01
C LEU A 99 -5.26 -0.02 -8.17
N GLY A 100 -5.50 1.26 -7.84
CA GLY A 100 -5.53 2.34 -8.81
C GLY A 100 -4.14 2.68 -9.37
N ASP A 101 -4.12 3.49 -10.43
CA ASP A 101 -2.90 3.82 -11.16
C ASP A 101 -1.80 4.40 -10.27
N ARG A 102 -0.56 3.97 -10.51
CA ARG A 102 0.64 4.48 -9.85
C ARG A 102 0.63 4.40 -8.32
N CYS A 103 -0.17 3.53 -7.74
CA CYS A 103 -0.04 3.27 -6.31
C CYS A 103 1.20 2.43 -6.01
N ARG A 104 1.74 2.59 -4.79
CA ARG A 104 2.94 1.89 -4.32
C ARG A 104 2.68 1.25 -2.98
N LEU A 105 2.92 -0.04 -2.89
CA LEU A 105 2.75 -0.84 -1.68
C LEU A 105 4.07 -1.54 -1.36
N SER A 106 4.51 -1.48 -0.10
CA SER A 106 5.75 -2.16 0.31
C SER A 106 5.76 -2.55 1.78
N GLY A 107 6.44 -3.65 2.08
CA GLY A 107 6.56 -4.21 3.42
C GLY A 107 5.31 -5.00 3.84
N GLY A 108 5.09 -5.16 5.14
CA GLY A 108 4.00 -5.97 5.70
C GLY A 108 2.61 -5.34 5.55
N VAL A 109 2.16 -5.10 4.33
CA VAL A 109 0.83 -4.52 4.03
C VAL A 109 -0.15 -5.62 3.69
N LEU A 110 -1.26 -5.68 4.44
CA LEU A 110 -2.34 -6.66 4.29
C LEU A 110 -3.61 -5.95 3.82
N LEU A 111 -4.08 -6.26 2.61
CA LEU A 111 -5.33 -5.72 2.08
C LEU A 111 -6.44 -6.78 2.17
N GLY A 112 -7.48 -6.47 2.95
CA GLY A 112 -8.68 -7.31 3.11
C GLY A 112 -9.57 -7.31 1.86
N GLU A 113 -10.59 -8.17 1.87
CA GLU A 113 -11.51 -8.33 0.74
C GLU A 113 -12.18 -7.01 0.35
N GLY A 114 -12.20 -6.71 -0.94
CA GLY A 114 -12.88 -5.53 -1.50
C GLY A 114 -12.24 -4.18 -1.14
N VAL A 115 -11.01 -4.17 -0.66
CA VAL A 115 -10.27 -2.93 -0.41
C VAL A 115 -10.00 -2.20 -1.73
N GLN A 116 -10.23 -0.88 -1.72
CA GLN A 116 -10.03 -0.02 -2.88
C GLN A 116 -8.91 1.00 -2.59
N ILE A 117 -7.86 0.95 -3.38
CA ILE A 117 -6.73 1.87 -3.33
C ILE A 117 -6.78 2.80 -4.54
N GLY A 118 -6.92 4.10 -4.30
CA GLY A 118 -6.98 5.11 -5.34
C GLY A 118 -5.62 5.41 -6.00
N PRO A 119 -5.62 6.19 -7.10
CA PRO A 119 -4.40 6.47 -7.83
C PRO A 119 -3.38 7.27 -6.99
N GLY A 120 -2.11 6.90 -7.14
CA GLY A 120 -0.99 7.56 -6.48
C GLY A 120 -0.97 7.45 -4.96
N VAL A 121 -1.66 6.48 -4.39
CA VAL A 121 -1.58 6.15 -2.96
C VAL A 121 -0.27 5.45 -2.66
N GLU A 122 0.33 5.77 -1.52
CA GLU A 122 1.52 5.11 -1.01
C GLU A 122 1.22 4.45 0.35
N LEU A 123 1.42 3.12 0.41
CA LEU A 123 1.30 2.31 1.63
C LEU A 123 2.66 1.68 1.91
N SER A 124 3.24 1.93 3.08
CA SER A 124 4.53 1.36 3.41
C SER A 124 4.68 1.07 4.90
N THR A 125 5.37 -0.02 5.24
CA THR A 125 5.74 -0.33 6.62
C THR A 125 7.26 -0.32 6.77
N TYR A 126 7.73 -0.06 8.00
CA TYR A 126 9.10 -0.35 8.38
C TYR A 126 9.27 -1.86 8.66
N PRO A 127 10.51 -2.38 8.70
CA PRO A 127 10.76 -3.75 9.10
C PRO A 127 10.01 -4.10 10.41
N GLU A 128 9.50 -5.32 10.50
CA GLU A 128 8.73 -5.86 11.64
C GLU A 128 7.36 -5.20 11.91
N GLN A 129 6.98 -4.16 11.15
CA GLN A 129 5.68 -3.52 11.28
C GLN A 129 4.67 -4.10 10.30
N THR A 130 3.39 -3.98 10.67
CA THR A 130 2.28 -4.44 9.85
C THR A 130 1.25 -3.33 9.65
N MET A 131 0.80 -3.20 8.42
CA MET A 131 -0.33 -2.34 8.06
C MET A 131 -1.49 -3.22 7.60
N HIS A 132 -2.63 -3.12 8.26
CA HIS A 132 -3.81 -3.88 7.92
C HIS A 132 -4.95 -2.97 7.48
N LEU A 133 -5.36 -3.05 6.24
CA LEU A 133 -6.56 -2.42 5.72
C LEU A 133 -7.66 -3.49 5.65
N ARG A 134 -8.69 -3.35 6.50
CA ARG A 134 -9.75 -4.36 6.62
C ARG A 134 -10.77 -4.27 5.49
N ALA A 135 -11.62 -5.30 5.38
CA ALA A 135 -12.54 -5.47 4.27
C ALA A 135 -13.38 -4.22 3.95
N GLY A 136 -13.55 -3.94 2.65
CA GLY A 136 -14.35 -2.83 2.14
C GLY A 136 -13.81 -1.44 2.45
N SER A 137 -12.64 -1.31 3.06
CA SER A 137 -12.04 0.01 3.28
C SER A 137 -11.56 0.65 1.99
N GLN A 138 -11.54 1.98 1.96
CA GLN A 138 -11.18 2.77 0.78
C GLN A 138 -10.10 3.80 1.15
N VAL A 139 -9.04 3.86 0.37
CA VAL A 139 -8.01 4.90 0.47
C VAL A 139 -7.96 5.64 -0.85
N LEU A 140 -8.42 6.90 -0.86
CA LEU A 140 -8.52 7.69 -2.08
C LEU A 140 -7.18 8.34 -2.47
N ALA A 141 -7.17 8.94 -3.65
CA ALA A 141 -5.99 9.37 -4.37
C ALA A 141 -4.96 10.18 -3.53
N ARG A 142 -3.68 9.90 -3.77
CA ARG A 142 -2.55 10.65 -3.20
C ARG A 142 -2.49 10.68 -1.68
N SER A 143 -3.12 9.73 -1.01
CA SER A 143 -2.96 9.55 0.43
C SER A 143 -1.69 8.73 0.71
N VAL A 144 -1.06 8.99 1.85
CA VAL A 144 0.16 8.31 2.28
C VAL A 144 -0.06 7.73 3.67
N LEU A 145 0.02 6.40 3.77
CA LEU A 145 -0.11 5.67 5.03
C LEU A 145 1.20 4.95 5.32
N LYS A 146 1.77 5.16 6.52
CA LYS A 146 3.07 4.60 6.89
C LYS A 146 3.08 3.91 8.26
N GLY A 147 3.80 2.79 8.33
CA GLY A 147 4.15 2.13 9.58
C GLY A 147 3.06 1.21 10.15
N ASN A 148 3.03 1.07 11.47
CA ASN A 148 2.12 0.19 12.18
C ASN A 148 0.70 0.77 12.23
N LEU A 149 -0.20 0.25 11.37
CA LEU A 149 -1.53 0.80 11.16
C LEU A 149 -2.58 -0.29 11.02
N ASP A 150 -3.75 -0.07 11.62
CA ASP A 150 -4.94 -0.91 11.42
C ASP A 150 -6.12 -0.01 11.05
N LEU A 151 -6.66 -0.18 9.84
CA LEU A 151 -7.81 0.55 9.33
C LEU A 151 -9.03 -0.38 9.32
N GLY A 152 -10.05 -0.02 10.10
CA GLY A 152 -11.27 -0.80 10.30
C GLY A 152 -12.11 -0.98 9.03
N GLU A 153 -13.00 -1.98 9.06
CA GLU A 153 -13.89 -2.33 7.95
C GLU A 153 -14.72 -1.14 7.48
N GLY A 154 -14.88 -1.00 6.17
CA GLY A 154 -15.72 0.03 5.56
C GLY A 154 -15.26 1.46 5.79
N SER A 155 -14.07 1.66 6.36
CA SER A 155 -13.54 3.00 6.59
C SER A 155 -13.09 3.65 5.29
N ARG A 156 -13.22 4.98 5.23
CA ARG A 156 -12.92 5.79 4.06
C ARG A 156 -11.89 6.87 4.37
N ILE A 157 -10.75 6.77 3.73
CA ILE A 157 -9.69 7.78 3.76
C ILE A 157 -9.75 8.59 2.48
N GLU A 158 -10.11 9.87 2.57
CA GLU A 158 -10.22 10.74 1.40
C GLU A 158 -8.85 11.15 0.86
N SER A 159 -8.87 11.82 -0.29
CA SER A 159 -7.63 12.17 -1.01
C SER A 159 -6.73 13.12 -0.21
N GLY A 160 -5.40 12.86 -0.29
CA GLY A 160 -4.40 13.74 0.32
C GLY A 160 -4.28 13.63 1.85
N VAL A 161 -4.75 12.55 2.45
CA VAL A 161 -4.57 12.29 3.89
C VAL A 161 -3.18 11.68 4.14
N LEU A 162 -2.53 12.12 5.20
CA LEU A 162 -1.30 11.55 5.70
C LEU A 162 -1.53 10.88 7.06
N MET A 163 -1.21 9.58 7.16
CA MET A 163 -1.32 8.82 8.42
C MET A 163 -0.03 8.08 8.70
N THR A 164 0.40 8.11 9.96
CA THR A 164 1.61 7.40 10.37
C THR A 164 1.39 6.71 11.72
N GLY A 165 1.78 5.44 11.81
CA GLY A 165 1.86 4.69 13.04
C GLY A 165 3.28 4.22 13.31
N SER A 166 3.64 4.06 14.57
CA SER A 166 4.90 3.44 15.01
C SER A 166 4.62 2.31 16.00
N ASP A 167 5.65 1.60 16.44
CA ASP A 167 5.48 0.52 17.40
C ASP A 167 5.04 1.04 18.77
N THR A 168 5.55 2.20 19.16
CA THR A 168 5.18 2.87 20.43
C THR A 168 3.86 3.62 20.34
N HIS A 169 3.49 4.10 19.16
CA HIS A 169 2.27 4.85 18.89
C HIS A 169 1.60 4.32 17.61
N PRO A 170 1.02 3.12 17.66
CA PRO A 170 0.35 2.55 16.51
C PRO A 170 -0.89 3.36 16.13
N MET A 171 -1.18 3.41 14.84
CA MET A 171 -2.39 4.04 14.33
C MET A 171 -3.52 3.01 14.30
N ARG A 172 -4.60 3.24 15.03
CA ARG A 172 -5.76 2.34 15.11
C ARG A 172 -7.02 3.11 14.76
N VAL A 173 -7.68 2.70 13.69
CA VAL A 173 -8.90 3.34 13.17
C VAL A 173 -10.02 2.33 13.21
N GLY A 174 -11.13 2.71 13.84
CA GLY A 174 -12.32 1.89 13.98
C GLY A 174 -13.05 1.65 12.65
N LYS A 175 -14.19 0.94 12.71
CA LYS A 175 -15.03 0.63 11.55
C LYS A 175 -15.81 1.87 11.10
N GLY A 176 -16.08 1.98 9.80
CA GLY A 176 -16.93 3.03 9.24
C GLY A 176 -16.41 4.45 9.42
N VAL A 177 -15.15 4.60 9.83
CA VAL A 177 -14.52 5.92 10.02
C VAL A 177 -14.32 6.61 8.68
N THR A 178 -14.63 7.91 8.63
CA THR A 178 -14.30 8.77 7.48
C THR A 178 -13.26 9.81 7.88
N ILE A 179 -12.11 9.82 7.19
CA ILE A 179 -11.09 10.85 7.37
C ILE A 179 -11.03 11.69 6.09
N LYS A 180 -11.42 12.96 6.20
CA LYS A 180 -11.45 13.88 5.07
C LYS A 180 -10.08 14.48 4.77
N GLY A 181 -9.89 14.86 3.52
CA GLY A 181 -8.64 15.36 2.96
C GLY A 181 -8.01 16.52 3.75
N THR A 182 -6.73 16.77 3.52
CA THR A 182 -5.88 17.70 4.28
C THR A 182 -5.76 17.39 5.78
N SER A 183 -5.94 16.13 6.17
CA SER A 183 -5.73 15.67 7.55
C SER A 183 -4.38 14.98 7.71
N TYR A 184 -3.73 15.22 8.85
CA TYR A 184 -2.53 14.51 9.29
C TYR A 184 -2.77 13.85 10.66
N LEU A 185 -2.62 12.53 10.72
CA LEU A 185 -2.77 11.76 11.95
C LEU A 185 -1.48 10.98 12.26
N TYR A 186 -1.04 11.04 13.53
CA TYR A 186 0.11 10.29 14.01
C TYR A 186 -0.24 9.55 15.29
N GLY A 187 -0.15 8.20 15.26
CA GLY A 187 -0.28 7.36 16.44
C GLY A 187 -1.58 7.59 17.23
N CYS A 188 -2.70 7.67 16.53
CA CYS A 188 -4.02 7.90 17.13
C CYS A 188 -4.82 6.62 17.23
N GLN A 189 -5.71 6.57 18.21
CA GLN A 189 -6.82 5.64 18.27
C GLN A 189 -8.11 6.38 17.92
N VAL A 190 -8.89 5.86 16.97
CA VAL A 190 -10.16 6.48 16.53
C VAL A 190 -11.27 5.47 16.71
N ASP A 191 -12.33 5.86 17.41
CA ASP A 191 -13.51 5.00 17.62
C ASP A 191 -14.29 4.79 16.31
N ASP A 192 -15.20 3.80 16.30
CA ASP A 192 -16.05 3.47 15.16
C ASP A 192 -16.96 4.64 14.74
N ASP A 193 -17.27 4.72 13.44
CA ASP A 193 -18.21 5.68 12.82
C ASP A 193 -17.82 7.18 12.99
N VAL A 194 -16.61 7.48 13.41
CA VAL A 194 -16.14 8.86 13.57
C VAL A 194 -15.84 9.48 12.21
N THR A 195 -16.21 10.76 12.05
CA THR A 195 -15.77 11.58 10.91
C THR A 195 -14.75 12.61 11.38
N ILE A 196 -13.56 12.61 10.79
CA ILE A 196 -12.47 13.58 11.03
C ILE A 196 -12.35 14.47 9.81
N GLU A 197 -12.35 15.81 10.02
CA GLU A 197 -12.29 16.78 8.93
C GLU A 197 -11.12 17.75 9.14
N HIS A 198 -10.24 17.90 8.12
CA HIS A 198 -9.19 18.94 8.07
C HIS A 198 -8.42 19.09 9.39
N SER A 199 -7.87 18.00 9.90
CA SER A 199 -7.34 17.92 11.25
C SER A 199 -5.86 17.57 11.29
N VAL A 200 -5.16 18.07 12.32
CA VAL A 200 -3.81 17.64 12.68
C VAL A 200 -3.86 17.06 14.09
N ILE A 201 -3.77 15.71 14.19
CA ILE A 201 -3.95 14.99 15.45
C ILE A 201 -2.73 14.11 15.71
N LYS A 202 -2.14 14.24 16.90
CA LYS A 202 -0.97 13.46 17.29
C LYS A 202 -1.19 12.81 18.65
N SER A 203 -1.00 11.49 18.71
CA SER A 203 -1.03 10.66 19.93
C SER A 203 -2.27 10.96 20.80
N ARG A 204 -3.44 10.85 20.18
CA ARG A 204 -4.73 11.11 20.84
C ARG A 204 -5.71 9.96 20.61
N HIS A 205 -6.61 9.79 21.56
CA HIS A 205 -7.81 9.01 21.36
C HIS A 205 -8.95 9.92 20.89
N VAL A 206 -9.54 9.60 19.75
CA VAL A 206 -10.66 10.34 19.16
C VAL A 206 -11.92 9.54 19.42
N HIS A 207 -12.72 9.99 20.39
CA HIS A 207 -13.93 9.32 20.81
C HIS A 207 -15.13 9.64 19.91
N ARG A 208 -16.02 8.64 19.76
CA ARG A 208 -17.31 8.82 19.14
C ARG A 208 -18.24 9.58 20.09
N VAL A 209 -18.68 10.77 19.70
CA VAL A 209 -19.59 11.59 20.45
C VAL A 209 -20.90 11.78 19.67
N LEU A 210 -22.05 11.45 20.30
CA LEU A 210 -23.36 11.65 19.71
C LEU A 210 -23.91 13.01 20.07
N ARG A 211 -24.46 13.70 19.08
CA ARG A 211 -25.26 14.92 19.26
C ARG A 211 -26.66 14.58 19.78
N ARG A 212 -27.42 15.61 20.20
CA ARG A 212 -28.79 15.44 20.70
C ARG A 212 -29.77 14.86 19.66
N ASP A 213 -29.48 15.03 18.38
CA ASP A 213 -30.26 14.48 17.26
C ASP A 213 -29.84 13.05 16.88
N GLY A 214 -28.92 12.44 17.60
CA GLY A 214 -28.41 11.10 17.35
C GLY A 214 -27.30 11.02 16.28
N SER A 215 -26.94 12.13 15.62
CA SER A 215 -25.82 12.16 14.67
C SER A 215 -24.48 12.09 15.38
N VAL A 216 -23.45 11.53 14.72
CA VAL A 216 -22.09 11.57 15.23
C VAL A 216 -21.50 12.96 15.00
N GLN A 217 -20.87 13.50 16.03
CA GLN A 217 -20.21 14.81 15.95
C GLN A 217 -18.92 14.71 15.11
N PRO A 218 -18.78 15.47 14.00
CA PRO A 218 -17.52 15.54 13.28
C PRO A 218 -16.42 16.15 14.12
N VAL A 219 -15.23 15.63 13.98
CA VAL A 219 -14.03 16.09 14.68
C VAL A 219 -13.23 17.02 13.78
N ARG A 220 -12.96 18.22 14.25
CA ARG A 220 -12.00 19.16 13.66
C ARG A 220 -11.03 19.56 14.75
N TYR A 221 -9.78 19.17 14.61
CA TYR A 221 -8.77 19.41 15.63
C TYR A 221 -7.43 19.76 14.97
N VAL A 222 -6.87 20.88 15.38
CA VAL A 222 -5.51 21.28 15.02
C VAL A 222 -4.69 21.33 16.30
N LEU A 223 -3.47 20.83 16.27
CA LEU A 223 -2.57 20.89 17.42
C LEU A 223 -2.57 22.31 18.00
N PRO A 224 -2.66 22.47 19.36
CA PRO A 224 -2.59 23.78 19.98
C PRO A 224 -1.35 24.53 19.50
N GLN A 225 -1.52 25.77 19.12
CA GLN A 225 -0.39 26.64 18.81
C GLN A 225 0.38 26.95 20.09
N PRO A 226 1.71 27.06 20.06
CA PRO A 226 2.49 27.59 21.18
C PRO A 226 1.98 29.02 21.52
N GLU A 227 1.92 29.33 22.79
CA GLU A 227 1.65 30.72 23.22
C GLU A 227 2.70 31.67 22.65
N GLY A 228 2.28 32.88 22.20
CA GLY A 228 3.19 33.94 21.74
C GLY A 228 3.65 33.82 20.29
N LEU A 229 2.87 33.19 19.41
CA LEU A 229 3.12 33.21 17.96
C LEU A 229 2.62 34.53 17.32
N ASP A 230 3.46 35.58 17.41
CA ASP A 230 3.21 36.86 16.74
C ASP A 230 3.53 36.84 15.23
N SER A 231 4.01 35.69 14.72
CA SER A 231 4.46 35.51 13.32
C SER A 231 3.34 35.19 12.34
N ILE A 232 2.11 34.98 12.81
CA ILE A 232 0.96 34.62 11.96
C ILE A 232 -0.17 35.59 12.20
N ALA A 233 -0.58 36.29 11.14
CA ALA A 233 -1.74 37.20 11.17
C ALA A 233 -2.77 36.77 10.10
N PRO A 234 -4.06 37.15 10.27
CA PRO A 234 -5.04 37.01 9.19
C PRO A 234 -4.60 37.79 7.96
N LEU A 235 -4.99 37.31 6.78
CA LEU A 235 -4.92 38.09 5.54
C LEU A 235 -6.13 39.03 5.52
N ASP A 236 -5.89 40.34 5.30
CA ASP A 236 -6.95 41.34 5.10
C ASP A 236 -7.60 41.18 3.71
#